data_817eee30bc9a2adf63a0fdd782657f39
#
_entry.id   817eee30bc9a2adf63a0fdd782657f39
#
_cell.length_a   1.000
_cell.length_b   1.000
_cell.length_c   1.000
_cell.angle_alpha   90.00
_cell.angle_beta   90.00
_cell.angle_gamma   90.00
#
_symmetry.space_group_name_H-M   'P 1'
#
loop_
_entity.id
_entity.type
_entity.pdbx_description
1 polymer ?
#
loop_
_entity_poly.entity_id
_entity_poly.type
_entity_poly.pdbx_seq_one_letter_code
_entity_poly.pdbx_strand_id
1 'polypeptide(L)'
;MRSVALMLFCVALCPAATRKVTVVVNFEKPHSEASVVALRHELTNLLEPAGLDVDVMLRSELPPYPEFSEVVVFEMKGSCSMKGKPVPVGELPDEQGPLAMAYSSNGEILHFGAVECDRVRQCLQRVTGLGSPEKHQAAFGKALGIVMAHELYHMIAGLKAHTKEGLTKKSLSARELLYGELAIPSVVGESLRRGLTERQ
;
A
#
# COMPACT_ATOMS: atom_id res chain seq x y z
N MET A 1 -52.34 -26.21 -29.29
CA MET A 1 -50.84 -26.17 -29.25
C MET A 1 -50.47 -24.78 -28.77
N ARG A 2 -49.95 -24.64 -27.53
CA ARG A 2 -49.52 -23.33 -26.95
C ARG A 2 -48.00 -23.29 -27.03
N SER A 3 -47.48 -22.36 -27.88
CA SER A 3 -46.03 -22.10 -27.97
C SER A 3 -45.60 -21.25 -26.77
N VAL A 4 -44.72 -21.78 -25.94
CA VAL A 4 -44.06 -21.04 -24.87
C VAL A 4 -42.78 -20.43 -25.46
N ALA A 5 -42.76 -19.10 -25.57
CA ALA A 5 -41.58 -18.37 -25.97
C ALA A 5 -40.64 -18.22 -24.74
N LEU A 6 -39.47 -18.87 -24.80
CA LEU A 6 -38.43 -18.79 -23.80
C LEU A 6 -37.63 -17.48 -24.06
N MET A 7 -37.87 -16.44 -23.25
CA MET A 7 -37.04 -15.24 -23.27
C MET A 7 -35.71 -15.53 -22.54
N LEU A 8 -34.62 -15.60 -23.30
CA LEU A 8 -33.25 -15.60 -22.76
C LEU A 8 -32.91 -14.19 -22.29
N PHE A 9 -32.85 -13.99 -21.00
CA PHE A 9 -32.26 -12.77 -20.40
C PHE A 9 -30.74 -12.87 -20.50
N CYS A 10 -30.12 -12.18 -21.44
CA CYS A 10 -28.69 -11.94 -21.46
C CYS A 10 -28.36 -10.91 -20.35
N VAL A 11 -27.91 -11.39 -19.20
CA VAL A 11 -27.29 -10.51 -18.20
C VAL A 11 -25.92 -10.12 -18.74
N ALA A 12 -25.83 -8.90 -19.28
CA ALA A 12 -24.55 -8.30 -19.63
C ALA A 12 -23.76 -8.08 -18.32
N LEU A 13 -22.74 -8.92 -18.07
CA LEU A 13 -21.72 -8.63 -17.06
C LEU A 13 -20.97 -7.38 -17.54
N CYS A 14 -21.38 -6.22 -17.08
CA CYS A 14 -20.59 -5.01 -17.21
C CYS A 14 -19.29 -5.24 -16.40
N PRO A 15 -18.09 -5.21 -16.99
CA PRO A 15 -16.88 -5.26 -16.21
C PRO A 15 -16.88 -4.07 -15.24
N ALA A 16 -16.70 -4.33 -13.96
CA ALA A 16 -16.57 -3.27 -12.98
C ALA A 16 -15.40 -2.37 -13.42
N ALA A 17 -15.69 -1.08 -13.65
CA ALA A 17 -14.67 -0.13 -14.06
C ALA A 17 -13.60 -0.07 -12.97
N THR A 18 -12.37 -0.45 -13.34
CA THR A 18 -11.21 -0.28 -12.47
C THR A 18 -10.96 1.21 -12.27
N ARG A 19 -10.78 1.63 -11.03
CA ARG A 19 -10.54 3.04 -10.69
C ARG A 19 -9.07 3.30 -10.52
N LYS A 20 -8.58 4.35 -11.21
CA LYS A 20 -7.19 4.76 -11.13
C LYS A 20 -6.95 5.65 -9.92
N VAL A 21 -6.01 5.24 -9.07
CA VAL A 21 -5.50 6.01 -7.91
C VAL A 21 -4.03 6.29 -8.16
N THR A 22 -3.64 7.56 -8.16
CA THR A 22 -2.23 7.94 -8.24
C THR A 22 -1.65 8.04 -6.83
N VAL A 23 -0.61 7.27 -6.56
CA VAL A 23 0.13 7.29 -5.31
C VAL A 23 1.43 8.05 -5.51
N VAL A 24 1.49 9.26 -5.00
CA VAL A 24 2.71 10.11 -5.06
C VAL A 24 3.59 9.80 -3.87
N VAL A 25 4.84 9.41 -4.14
CA VAL A 25 5.84 9.07 -3.12
C VAL A 25 6.91 10.15 -3.07
N ASN A 26 7.10 10.76 -1.91
CA ASN A 26 8.11 11.77 -1.66
C ASN A 26 9.17 11.24 -0.68
N PHE A 27 10.40 11.03 -1.13
CA PHE A 27 11.49 10.55 -0.28
C PHE A 27 12.22 11.73 0.38
N GLU A 28 12.34 11.69 1.71
CA GLU A 28 13.12 12.67 2.47
C GLU A 28 14.62 12.54 2.20
N LYS A 29 15.12 11.31 2.02
CA LYS A 29 16.53 10.98 1.80
C LYS A 29 16.72 10.11 0.56
N PRO A 30 17.95 9.98 0.04
CA PRO A 30 18.23 9.10 -1.08
C PRO A 30 17.72 7.68 -0.83
N HIS A 31 17.14 7.08 -1.85
CA HIS A 31 16.53 5.76 -1.84
C HIS A 31 17.23 4.81 -2.82
N SER A 32 16.86 3.54 -2.79
CA SER A 32 17.34 2.53 -3.73
C SER A 32 16.33 2.34 -4.86
N GLU A 33 16.78 2.41 -6.11
CA GLU A 33 15.97 2.09 -7.30
C GLU A 33 15.31 0.71 -7.18
N ALA A 34 16.09 -0.31 -6.77
CA ALA A 34 15.56 -1.67 -6.59
C ALA A 34 14.44 -1.74 -5.55
N SER A 35 14.51 -0.89 -4.49
CA SER A 35 13.44 -0.81 -3.50
C SER A 35 12.20 -0.14 -4.08
N VAL A 36 12.36 0.88 -4.93
CA VAL A 36 11.23 1.56 -5.59
C VAL A 36 10.52 0.63 -6.56
N VAL A 37 11.27 -0.10 -7.38
CA VAL A 37 10.70 -1.09 -8.31
C VAL A 37 9.91 -2.16 -7.56
N ALA A 38 10.47 -2.71 -6.48
CA ALA A 38 9.79 -3.72 -5.68
C ALA A 38 8.55 -3.17 -4.95
N LEU A 39 8.61 -1.93 -4.46
CA LEU A 39 7.48 -1.23 -3.84
C LEU A 39 6.32 -1.06 -4.85
N ARG A 40 6.61 -0.54 -6.04
CA ARG A 40 5.61 -0.37 -7.11
C ARG A 40 4.93 -1.69 -7.44
N HIS A 41 5.73 -2.73 -7.67
CA HIS A 41 5.23 -4.06 -8.00
C HIS A 41 4.33 -4.63 -6.90
N GLU A 42 4.77 -4.58 -5.64
CA GLU A 42 4.01 -5.14 -4.53
C GLU A 42 2.70 -4.39 -4.29
N LEU A 43 2.73 -3.06 -4.35
CA LEU A 43 1.55 -2.24 -4.15
C LEU A 43 0.49 -2.52 -5.21
N THR A 44 0.90 -2.60 -6.48
CA THR A 44 0.01 -2.96 -7.60
C THR A 44 -0.58 -4.36 -7.41
N ASN A 45 0.27 -5.36 -7.12
CA ASN A 45 -0.17 -6.74 -6.95
C ASN A 45 -1.17 -6.92 -5.80
N LEU A 46 -1.02 -6.17 -4.72
CA LEU A 46 -1.94 -6.25 -3.57
C LEU A 46 -3.29 -5.58 -3.85
N LEU A 47 -3.31 -4.51 -4.65
CA LEU A 47 -4.50 -3.67 -4.81
C LEU A 47 -5.31 -3.96 -6.08
N GLU A 48 -4.66 -4.46 -7.14
CA GLU A 48 -5.34 -4.85 -8.38
C GLU A 48 -6.48 -5.87 -8.16
N PRO A 49 -6.32 -6.94 -7.36
CA PRO A 49 -7.43 -7.87 -7.07
C PRO A 49 -8.62 -7.23 -6.35
N ALA A 50 -8.39 -6.09 -5.67
CA ALA A 50 -9.45 -5.30 -5.05
C ALA A 50 -10.15 -4.34 -6.03
N GLY A 51 -9.74 -4.32 -7.30
CA GLY A 51 -10.30 -3.45 -8.34
C GLY A 51 -9.72 -2.04 -8.36
N LEU A 52 -8.53 -1.83 -7.77
CA LEU A 52 -7.79 -0.58 -7.79
C LEU A 52 -6.66 -0.66 -8.82
N ASP A 53 -6.67 0.25 -9.78
CA ASP A 53 -5.55 0.52 -10.70
C ASP A 53 -4.65 1.58 -10.03
N VAL A 54 -3.53 1.13 -9.50
CA VAL A 54 -2.62 2.00 -8.73
C VAL A 54 -1.41 2.38 -9.57
N ASP A 55 -1.27 3.69 -9.79
CA ASP A 55 -0.11 4.29 -10.46
C ASP A 55 0.80 4.96 -9.43
N VAL A 56 1.99 4.41 -9.21
CA VAL A 56 2.95 4.92 -8.23
C VAL A 56 3.97 5.82 -8.90
N MET A 57 3.95 7.09 -8.57
CA MET A 57 4.85 8.12 -9.10
C MET A 57 5.74 8.69 -8.01
N LEU A 58 7.02 8.89 -8.30
CA LEU A 58 7.86 9.68 -7.42
C LEU A 58 7.52 11.16 -7.61
N ARG A 59 7.63 11.95 -6.54
CA ARG A 59 7.40 13.40 -6.62
C ARG A 59 8.30 14.05 -7.68
N SER A 60 9.50 13.55 -7.88
CA SER A 60 10.45 14.01 -8.91
C SER A 60 10.04 13.68 -10.34
N GLU A 61 9.12 12.74 -10.54
CA GLU A 61 8.60 12.28 -11.84
C GLU A 61 7.34 13.04 -12.26
N LEU A 62 6.77 13.85 -11.37
CA LEU A 62 5.54 14.58 -11.66
C LEU A 62 5.76 15.65 -12.74
N PRO A 63 4.84 15.76 -13.71
CA PRO A 63 4.86 16.87 -14.67
C PRO A 63 4.58 18.20 -13.96
N PRO A 64 4.87 19.36 -14.57
CA PRO A 64 4.66 20.65 -13.96
C PRO A 64 3.21 20.96 -13.54
N TYR A 65 2.24 20.39 -14.25
CA TYR A 65 0.80 20.57 -14.00
C TYR A 65 0.11 19.20 -14.06
N PRO A 66 0.23 18.38 -12.99
CA PRO A 66 -0.37 17.05 -13.01
C PRO A 66 -1.87 17.15 -12.79
N GLU A 67 -2.63 16.36 -13.55
CA GLU A 67 -4.06 16.14 -13.34
C GLU A 67 -4.28 14.73 -12.79
N PHE A 68 -4.97 14.62 -11.67
CA PHE A 68 -5.27 13.34 -11.03
C PHE A 68 -6.78 13.18 -10.85
N SER A 69 -7.30 12.00 -11.14
CA SER A 69 -8.68 11.64 -10.78
C SER A 69 -8.80 11.40 -9.29
N GLU A 70 -7.81 10.73 -8.71
CA GLU A 70 -7.65 10.55 -7.27
C GLU A 70 -6.16 10.47 -6.94
N VAL A 71 -5.74 11.15 -5.88
CA VAL A 71 -4.36 11.20 -5.46
C VAL A 71 -4.20 10.92 -3.97
N VAL A 72 -3.22 10.10 -3.65
CA VAL A 72 -2.76 9.84 -2.29
C VAL A 72 -1.27 10.17 -2.22
N VAL A 73 -0.83 10.80 -1.14
CA VAL A 73 0.57 11.21 -0.98
C VAL A 73 1.19 10.51 0.23
N PHE A 74 2.37 9.93 0.03
CA PHE A 74 3.19 9.36 1.11
C PHE A 74 4.53 10.09 1.24
N GLU A 75 4.81 10.54 2.47
CA GLU A 75 6.15 10.99 2.87
C GLU A 75 6.96 9.80 3.38
N MET A 76 8.06 9.50 2.71
CA MET A 76 8.98 8.42 3.07
C MET A 76 10.08 8.99 3.97
N LYS A 77 9.91 8.84 5.27
CA LYS A 77 10.78 9.44 6.28
C LYS A 77 12.02 8.58 6.57
N GLY A 78 13.14 9.23 6.81
CA GLY A 78 14.38 8.57 7.12
C GLY A 78 15.04 7.92 5.90
N SER A 79 15.90 6.92 6.13
CA SER A 79 16.69 6.26 5.07
C SER A 79 15.93 5.08 4.47
N CYS A 80 15.40 5.25 3.26
CA CYS A 80 14.66 4.23 2.54
C CYS A 80 15.58 3.31 1.72
N SER A 81 16.56 2.73 2.38
CA SER A 81 17.53 1.79 1.79
C SER A 81 18.06 0.83 2.84
N MET A 82 18.28 -0.42 2.45
CA MET A 82 18.96 -1.43 3.30
C MET A 82 20.49 -1.28 3.30
N LYS A 83 21.04 -0.30 2.55
CA LYS A 83 22.49 0.01 2.58
C LYS A 83 22.82 0.79 3.85
N GLY A 84 23.99 0.50 4.39
CA GLY A 84 24.52 1.20 5.58
C GLY A 84 24.59 0.31 6.81
N LYS A 85 24.97 0.92 7.94
CA LYS A 85 25.05 0.22 9.22
C LYS A 85 23.65 -0.19 9.69
N PRO A 86 23.51 -1.33 10.37
CA PRO A 86 22.27 -1.67 11.06
C PRO A 86 21.82 -0.51 11.95
N VAL A 87 20.50 -0.27 12.02
CA VAL A 87 19.94 0.65 13.00
C VAL A 87 19.97 -0.05 14.35
N PRO A 88 20.74 0.44 15.34
CA PRO A 88 20.79 -0.19 16.65
C PRO A 88 19.42 -0.17 17.32
N VAL A 89 19.16 -1.21 18.09
CA VAL A 89 17.96 -1.28 18.96
C VAL A 89 18.10 -0.17 20.02
N GLY A 90 17.07 0.66 20.20
CA GLY A 90 17.07 1.78 21.15
C GLY A 90 17.46 3.14 20.56
N GLU A 91 17.94 3.21 19.33
CA GLU A 91 18.26 4.51 18.71
C GLU A 91 17.05 5.21 18.05
N LEU A 92 15.93 4.51 17.84
CA LEU A 92 14.71 5.15 17.35
C LEU A 92 13.86 5.65 18.53
N PRO A 93 13.34 6.90 18.43
CA PRO A 93 12.54 7.54 19.48
C PRO A 93 11.31 6.74 19.72
N ASP A 94 10.91 5.82 19.98
CA ASP A 94 9.71 4.97 20.08
C ASP A 94 9.80 3.75 19.17
N GLU A 95 10.50 2.74 19.65
CA GLU A 95 10.65 1.46 18.94
C GLU A 95 9.32 0.73 18.68
N GLN A 96 8.26 1.07 19.42
CA GLN A 96 6.93 0.47 19.31
C GLN A 96 6.00 1.29 18.42
N GLY A 97 6.46 2.40 17.85
CA GLY A 97 5.67 3.23 16.96
C GLY A 97 5.30 2.54 15.64
N PRO A 98 4.34 3.09 14.90
CA PRO A 98 3.87 2.52 13.66
C PRO A 98 4.97 2.49 12.58
N LEU A 99 4.89 1.52 11.67
CA LEU A 99 5.76 1.44 10.48
C LEU A 99 5.32 2.44 9.41
N ALA A 100 4.03 2.72 9.35
CA ALA A 100 3.40 3.72 8.51
C ALA A 100 2.16 4.26 9.21
N MET A 101 1.63 5.38 8.73
CA MET A 101 0.41 5.99 9.24
C MET A 101 -0.31 6.81 8.20
N ALA A 102 -1.63 6.71 8.16
CA ALA A 102 -2.52 7.68 7.52
C ALA A 102 -2.81 8.82 8.50
N TYR A 103 -2.67 10.06 8.06
CA TYR A 103 -3.01 11.22 8.88
C TYR A 103 -4.52 11.42 8.95
N SER A 104 -4.97 12.03 10.02
CA SER A 104 -6.37 12.39 10.18
C SER A 104 -6.52 13.81 10.70
N SER A 105 -7.59 14.49 10.28
CA SER A 105 -7.97 15.82 10.75
C SER A 105 -9.47 15.84 11.03
N ASN A 106 -9.86 16.38 12.19
CA ASN A 106 -11.27 16.45 12.62
C ASN A 106 -12.03 15.10 12.56
N GLY A 107 -11.32 14.00 12.77
CA GLY A 107 -11.89 12.66 12.74
C GLY A 107 -11.90 11.99 11.36
N GLU A 108 -11.66 12.72 10.30
CA GLU A 108 -11.56 12.23 8.92
C GLU A 108 -10.14 11.79 8.60
N ILE A 109 -10.00 10.69 7.85
CA ILE A 109 -8.70 10.19 7.36
C ILE A 109 -8.36 10.95 6.08
N LEU A 110 -7.16 11.52 6.04
CA LEU A 110 -6.67 12.28 4.90
C LEU A 110 -6.03 11.35 3.87
N HIS A 111 -6.02 11.76 2.60
CA HIS A 111 -5.24 11.11 1.53
C HIS A 111 -3.75 11.50 1.59
N PHE A 112 -3.24 11.57 2.79
CA PHE A 112 -1.86 11.92 3.10
C PHE A 112 -1.37 11.08 4.28
N GLY A 113 -0.17 10.51 4.15
CA GLY A 113 0.42 9.65 5.17
C GLY A 113 1.94 9.67 5.16
N ALA A 114 2.51 8.90 6.08
CA ALA A 114 3.96 8.72 6.17
C ALA A 114 4.33 7.25 6.36
N VAL A 115 5.51 6.91 5.85
CA VAL A 115 6.18 5.63 6.10
C VAL A 115 7.50 5.89 6.79
N GLU A 116 7.72 5.22 7.92
CA GLU A 116 8.94 5.32 8.72
C GLU A 116 9.98 4.30 8.22
N CYS A 117 10.73 4.65 7.18
CA CYS A 117 11.68 3.75 6.51
C CYS A 117 12.71 3.13 7.47
N ASP A 118 13.21 3.90 8.44
CA ASP A 118 14.19 3.38 9.41
C ASP A 118 13.56 2.32 10.33
N ARG A 119 12.26 2.44 10.68
CA ARG A 119 11.53 1.43 11.46
C ARG A 119 11.28 0.16 10.65
N VAL A 120 10.84 0.30 9.41
CA VAL A 120 10.68 -0.84 8.50
C VAL A 120 12.01 -1.58 8.35
N ARG A 121 13.11 -0.87 8.13
CA ARG A 121 14.45 -1.44 8.05
C ARG A 121 14.84 -2.16 9.33
N GLN A 122 14.66 -1.57 10.49
CA GLN A 122 14.95 -2.18 11.79
C GLN A 122 14.12 -3.46 12.01
N CYS A 123 12.84 -3.43 11.66
CA CYS A 123 11.96 -4.60 11.73
C CYS A 123 12.51 -5.77 10.90
N LEU A 124 12.94 -5.50 9.66
CA LEU A 124 13.45 -6.53 8.76
C LEU A 124 14.85 -7.04 9.14
N GLN A 125 15.70 -6.20 9.67
CA GLN A 125 17.06 -6.60 10.11
C GLN A 125 17.04 -7.67 11.20
N ARG A 126 15.97 -7.77 11.99
CA ARG A 126 15.80 -8.80 13.03
C ARG A 126 15.57 -10.22 12.47
N VAL A 127 15.23 -10.34 11.20
CA VAL A 127 14.89 -11.62 10.54
C VAL A 127 15.92 -12.01 9.49
N THR A 128 17.13 -11.44 9.54
CA THR A 128 18.11 -11.50 8.48
C THR A 128 18.77 -12.86 8.24
N GLY A 129 18.85 -13.16 6.97
CA GLY A 129 19.46 -14.27 6.23
C GLY A 129 19.23 -14.07 4.75
N LEU A 130 19.00 -12.83 4.31
CA LEU A 130 18.42 -12.49 3.01
C LEU A 130 19.35 -12.64 1.79
N GLY A 131 20.59 -13.07 1.96
CA GLY A 131 21.48 -13.31 0.82
C GLY A 131 22.15 -12.05 0.26
N SER A 132 22.03 -11.76 -1.04
CA SER A 132 22.74 -10.63 -1.67
C SER A 132 22.14 -9.26 -1.32
N PRO A 133 22.93 -8.16 -1.42
CA PRO A 133 22.46 -6.80 -1.18
C PRO A 133 21.24 -6.42 -2.03
N GLU A 134 21.15 -6.89 -3.27
CA GLU A 134 20.02 -6.62 -4.18
C GLU A 134 18.74 -7.27 -3.65
N LYS A 135 18.84 -8.52 -3.15
CA LYS A 135 17.69 -9.21 -2.52
C LYS A 135 17.21 -8.47 -1.28
N HIS A 136 18.12 -7.90 -0.50
CA HIS A 136 17.77 -7.07 0.66
C HIS A 136 16.99 -5.82 0.24
N GLN A 137 17.41 -5.13 -0.84
CA GLN A 137 16.72 -3.95 -1.34
C GLN A 137 15.33 -4.31 -1.88
N ALA A 138 15.20 -5.40 -2.63
CA ALA A 138 13.91 -5.86 -3.13
C ALA A 138 12.95 -6.26 -1.99
N ALA A 139 13.43 -7.01 -1.00
CA ALA A 139 12.64 -7.38 0.18
C ALA A 139 12.19 -6.15 0.99
N PHE A 140 13.05 -5.16 1.11
CA PHE A 140 12.71 -3.89 1.76
C PHE A 140 11.65 -3.13 0.97
N GLY A 141 11.78 -3.03 -0.36
CA GLY A 141 10.78 -2.42 -1.23
C GLY A 141 9.43 -3.12 -1.14
N LYS A 142 9.41 -4.47 -1.11
CA LYS A 142 8.20 -5.26 -0.87
C LYS A 142 7.54 -4.86 0.45
N ALA A 143 8.29 -4.81 1.54
CA ALA A 143 7.77 -4.42 2.85
C ALA A 143 7.20 -2.99 2.86
N LEU A 144 7.85 -2.05 2.17
CA LEU A 144 7.32 -0.69 2.00
C LEU A 144 5.98 -0.72 1.24
N GLY A 145 5.87 -1.48 0.15
CA GLY A 145 4.62 -1.66 -0.59
C GLY A 145 3.49 -2.21 0.27
N ILE A 146 3.79 -3.20 1.12
CA ILE A 146 2.81 -3.81 2.04
C ILE A 146 2.30 -2.79 3.07
N VAL A 147 3.18 -2.05 3.75
CA VAL A 147 2.74 -1.07 4.75
C VAL A 147 2.00 0.10 4.11
N MET A 148 2.37 0.51 2.90
CA MET A 148 1.62 1.52 2.14
C MET A 148 0.24 1.01 1.72
N ALA A 149 0.12 -0.23 1.27
CA ALA A 149 -1.18 -0.83 0.92
C ALA A 149 -2.13 -0.89 2.12
N HIS A 150 -1.61 -1.15 3.31
CA HIS A 150 -2.37 -1.08 4.57
C HIS A 150 -2.91 0.34 4.82
N GLU A 151 -2.08 1.36 4.72
CA GLU A 151 -2.51 2.75 4.93
C GLU A 151 -3.44 3.25 3.82
N LEU A 152 -3.22 2.83 2.57
CA LEU A 152 -4.13 3.12 1.45
C LEU A 152 -5.54 2.60 1.72
N TYR A 153 -5.68 1.42 2.33
CA TYR A 153 -6.98 0.93 2.76
C TYR A 153 -7.66 1.93 3.69
N HIS A 154 -6.97 2.42 4.71
CA HIS A 154 -7.53 3.40 5.63
C HIS A 154 -7.94 4.70 4.91
N MET A 155 -7.10 5.21 4.03
CA MET A 155 -7.32 6.46 3.31
C MET A 155 -8.49 6.37 2.33
N ILE A 156 -8.54 5.31 1.52
CA ILE A 156 -9.55 5.16 0.47
C ILE A 156 -10.90 4.70 1.02
N ALA A 157 -10.90 3.74 1.94
CA ALA A 157 -12.13 3.27 2.57
C ALA A 157 -12.68 4.24 3.63
N GLY A 158 -11.88 5.20 4.12
CA GLY A 158 -12.25 6.10 5.21
C GLY A 158 -12.45 5.38 6.55
N LEU A 159 -11.88 4.18 6.73
CA LEU A 159 -12.13 3.31 7.86
C LEU A 159 -10.89 3.19 8.75
N LYS A 160 -11.07 3.33 10.07
CA LYS A 160 -10.03 3.07 11.10
C LYS A 160 -10.01 1.61 11.57
N ALA A 161 -10.99 0.81 11.15
CA ALA A 161 -11.13 -0.57 11.58
C ALA A 161 -10.07 -1.47 10.95
N HIS A 162 -9.61 -2.46 11.72
CA HIS A 162 -8.69 -3.49 11.27
C HIS A 162 -9.38 -4.85 11.23
N THR A 163 -8.91 -5.73 10.38
CA THR A 163 -9.32 -7.14 10.33
C THR A 163 -8.47 -7.99 11.29
N LYS A 164 -8.87 -9.23 11.50
CA LYS A 164 -8.07 -10.18 12.30
C LYS A 164 -6.90 -10.78 11.52
N GLU A 165 -6.98 -10.81 10.22
CA GLU A 165 -6.02 -11.47 9.31
C GLU A 165 -5.88 -10.71 7.99
N GLY A 166 -4.87 -11.08 7.19
CA GLY A 166 -4.57 -10.45 5.91
C GLY A 166 -3.87 -9.11 6.03
N LEU A 167 -3.92 -8.33 4.96
CA LEU A 167 -3.20 -7.06 4.82
C LEU A 167 -3.62 -6.03 5.88
N THR A 168 -4.91 -5.95 6.21
CA THR A 168 -5.48 -4.89 7.05
C THR A 168 -5.57 -5.24 8.54
N LYS A 169 -4.83 -6.24 9.00
CA LYS A 169 -4.74 -6.51 10.45
C LYS A 169 -3.93 -5.43 11.16
N LYS A 170 -4.20 -5.25 12.45
CA LYS A 170 -3.64 -4.16 13.26
C LYS A 170 -2.10 -4.09 13.29
N SER A 171 -1.42 -5.23 13.16
CA SER A 171 0.05 -5.27 13.15
C SER A 171 0.55 -6.38 12.23
N LEU A 172 1.62 -6.08 11.50
CA LEU A 172 2.32 -6.99 10.61
C LEU A 172 3.69 -7.32 11.20
N SER A 173 4.01 -8.60 11.32
CA SER A 173 5.31 -9.05 11.76
C SER A 173 6.36 -8.93 10.64
N ALA A 174 7.64 -8.87 11.00
CA ALA A 174 8.74 -8.89 10.03
C ALA A 174 8.66 -10.10 9.08
N ARG A 175 8.22 -11.26 9.59
CA ARG A 175 8.07 -12.46 8.78
C ARG A 175 6.95 -12.32 7.75
N GLU A 176 5.86 -11.68 8.09
CA GLU A 176 4.76 -11.43 7.14
C GLU A 176 5.16 -10.38 6.10
N LEU A 177 5.90 -9.35 6.48
CA LEU A 177 6.44 -8.37 5.54
C LEU A 177 7.43 -8.96 4.54
N LEU A 178 8.17 -10.02 4.91
CA LEU A 178 9.15 -10.66 4.03
C LEU A 178 8.57 -11.81 3.21
N TYR A 179 7.77 -12.64 3.83
CA TYR A 179 7.36 -13.95 3.31
C TYR A 179 5.86 -14.17 3.28
N GLY A 180 5.07 -13.23 3.83
CA GLY A 180 3.62 -13.38 3.88
C GLY A 180 2.99 -13.24 2.51
N GLU A 181 2.06 -14.14 2.19
CA GLU A 181 1.10 -13.96 1.13
C GLU A 181 -0.09 -13.18 1.71
N LEU A 182 0.04 -11.86 1.69
CA LEU A 182 -0.98 -10.98 2.26
C LEU A 182 -2.03 -10.68 1.20
N ALA A 183 -3.21 -11.23 1.37
CA ALA A 183 -4.36 -10.92 0.53
C ALA A 183 -5.22 -9.84 1.17
N ILE A 184 -5.91 -9.07 0.34
CA ILE A 184 -6.99 -8.19 0.77
C ILE A 184 -8.24 -9.04 0.95
N PRO A 185 -8.82 -9.13 2.16
CA PRO A 185 -10.08 -9.84 2.36
C PRO A 185 -11.18 -9.23 1.47
N SER A 186 -12.12 -10.06 0.97
CA SER A 186 -13.19 -9.61 0.06
C SER A 186 -14.02 -8.44 0.62
N VAL A 187 -14.31 -8.48 1.92
CA VAL A 187 -15.02 -7.39 2.62
C VAL A 187 -14.24 -6.06 2.57
N VAL A 188 -12.92 -6.12 2.60
CA VAL A 188 -12.03 -4.95 2.48
C VAL A 188 -12.03 -4.44 1.05
N GLY A 189 -11.96 -5.32 0.06
CA GLY A 189 -12.07 -4.96 -1.35
C GLY A 189 -13.38 -4.25 -1.69
N GLU A 190 -14.51 -4.68 -1.10
CA GLU A 190 -15.80 -3.99 -1.24
C GLU A 190 -15.78 -2.60 -0.58
N SER A 191 -15.16 -2.45 0.59
CA SER A 191 -15.04 -1.16 1.27
C SER A 191 -14.17 -0.18 0.48
N LEU A 192 -13.08 -0.65 -0.13
CA LEU A 192 -12.24 0.16 -1.02
C LEU A 192 -13.05 0.67 -2.23
N ARG A 193 -13.82 -0.20 -2.88
CA ARG A 193 -14.67 0.20 -4.02
C ARG A 193 -15.75 1.21 -3.61
N ARG A 194 -16.39 1.04 -2.46
CA ARG A 194 -17.40 1.98 -1.94
C ARG A 194 -16.81 3.36 -1.61
N GLY A 195 -15.69 3.40 -0.87
CA GLY A 195 -15.03 4.65 -0.48
C GLY A 195 -14.64 5.53 -1.67
N LEU A 196 -14.37 4.92 -2.84
CA LEU A 196 -14.13 5.63 -4.09
C LEU A 196 -15.41 6.17 -4.73
N THR A 197 -16.57 5.56 -4.49
CA THR A 197 -17.84 5.94 -5.11
C THR A 197 -18.54 7.07 -4.36
N GLU A 198 -18.42 7.11 -3.05
CA GLU A 198 -19.12 8.09 -2.19
C GLU A 198 -18.50 9.49 -2.21
N ARG A 199 -17.31 9.67 -2.81
CA ARG A 199 -16.58 10.95 -2.88
C ARG A 199 -16.69 11.68 -4.21
N GLN A 200 -17.58 11.24 -5.09
CA GLN A 200 -17.95 11.93 -6.34
C GLN A 200 -19.26 12.72 -6.17
#